data_1ebacc97beb2f4285eab8518fbb4ccdd
#
_entry.id   1ebacc97beb2f4285eab8518fbb4ccdd
#
_cell.length_a   1.000
_cell.length_b   1.000
_cell.length_c   1.000
_cell.angle_alpha   90.00
_cell.angle_beta   90.00
_cell.angle_gamma   90.00
#
_symmetry.space_group_name_H-M   'P 1'
#
loop_
_entity.id
_entity.type
_entity.pdbx_description
1 polymer ?
#
loop_
_entity_poly.entity_id
_entity_poly.type
_entity_poly.pdbx_seq_one_letter_code
_entity_poly.pdbx_strand_id
1 'polypeptide(L)' 'MNGVVILVLGLVAMAIIKLIIDKNWVGLALCIIALFLVLGVGHSSK' A
#
# COMPACT_ATOMS: atom_id res chain seq x y z
N MET A 1 16.27 -11.09 2.10
CA MET A 1 15.02 -10.57 1.52
C MET A 1 13.94 -11.63 1.57
N ASN A 2 12.83 -11.31 2.15
CA ASN A 2 11.74 -12.28 2.28
C ASN A 2 10.83 -12.23 1.07
N GLY A 3 10.48 -13.39 0.53
CA GLY A 3 9.52 -13.47 -0.56
C GLY A 3 8.17 -12.88 -0.19
N VAL A 4 7.82 -12.90 1.09
CA VAL A 4 6.59 -12.31 1.57
C VAL A 4 6.56 -10.80 1.34
N VAL A 5 7.69 -10.12 1.56
CA VAL A 5 7.78 -8.68 1.34
C VAL A 5 7.56 -8.36 -0.14
N ILE A 6 8.17 -9.13 -1.02
CA ILE A 6 8.03 -8.93 -2.46
C ILE A 6 6.58 -9.17 -2.88
N LEU A 7 5.95 -10.20 -2.34
CA LEU A 7 4.56 -10.50 -2.64
C LEU A 7 3.62 -9.36 -2.22
N VAL A 8 3.82 -8.86 -1.00
CA VAL A 8 3.00 -7.77 -0.48
C VAL A 8 3.18 -6.51 -1.33
N LEU A 9 4.42 -6.19 -1.68
CA LEU A 9 4.70 -5.03 -2.52
C LEU A 9 4.03 -5.15 -3.89
N GLY A 10 4.08 -6.35 -4.48
CA GLY A 10 3.43 -6.59 -5.76
C GLY A 10 1.93 -6.42 -5.69
N LEU A 11 1.31 -6.96 -4.64
CA LEU A 11 -0.13 -6.84 -4.44
C LEU A 11 -0.55 -5.40 -4.24
N VAL A 12 0.21 -4.64 -3.46
CA VAL A 12 -0.09 -3.23 -3.22
C VAL A 12 0.04 -2.44 -4.52
N ALA A 13 1.09 -2.70 -5.29
CA ALA A 13 1.30 -2.02 -6.56
C ALA A 13 0.13 -2.29 -7.51
N MET A 14 -0.31 -3.54 -7.61
CA MET A 14 -1.44 -3.89 -8.47
C MET A 14 -2.72 -3.23 -8.00
N ALA A 15 -2.95 -3.18 -6.70
CA ALA A 15 -4.13 -2.53 -6.15
C ALA A 15 -4.16 -1.05 -6.51
N ILE A 16 -3.03 -0.37 -6.38
CA ILE A 16 -2.92 1.04 -6.72
C ILE A 16 -3.22 1.27 -8.20
N ILE A 17 -2.61 0.46 -9.06
CA ILE A 17 -2.83 0.57 -10.50
C ILE A 17 -4.30 0.39 -10.83
N LYS A 18 -4.93 -0.61 -10.23
CA LYS A 18 -6.34 -0.87 -10.49
C LYS A 18 -7.23 0.28 -10.04
N LEU A 19 -6.92 0.88 -8.90
CA LEU A 19 -7.67 2.03 -8.41
C LEU A 19 -7.54 3.23 -9.35
N ILE A 20 -6.38 3.40 -9.94
CA ILE A 20 -6.17 4.47 -10.91
C ILE A 20 -7.00 4.21 -12.17
N ILE A 21 -7.00 2.98 -12.65
CA ILE A 21 -7.76 2.60 -13.84
C ILE A 21 -9.26 2.78 -13.61
N ASP A 22 -9.73 2.40 -12.43
CA ASP A 22 -11.14 2.54 -12.06
C ASP A 22 -11.54 3.97 -11.75
N LYS A 23 -10.57 4.88 -11.71
CA LYS A 23 -10.79 6.27 -11.29
C LYS A 23 -11.37 6.34 -9.88
N ASN A 24 -11.01 5.40 -9.04
CA ASN A 24 -11.49 5.35 -7.67
C ASN A 24 -10.55 6.15 -6.79
N TRP A 25 -10.66 7.46 -6.87
CA TRP A 25 -9.77 8.37 -6.16
C TRP A 25 -9.85 8.17 -4.64
N VAL A 26 -11.07 7.94 -4.14
CA VAL A 26 -11.29 7.73 -2.70
C VAL A 26 -10.54 6.48 -2.23
N GLY A 27 -10.65 5.39 -2.98
CA GLY A 27 -9.94 4.16 -2.65
C GLY A 27 -8.44 4.34 -2.69
N LEU A 28 -7.95 5.10 -3.66
CA LEU A 28 -6.52 5.38 -3.77
C LEU A 28 -6.02 6.15 -2.55
N ALA A 29 -6.75 7.17 -2.14
CA ALA A 29 -6.39 7.95 -0.95
C ALA A 29 -6.36 7.08 0.29
N LEU A 30 -7.35 6.23 0.47
CA LEU A 30 -7.42 5.32 1.60
C LEU A 30 -6.24 4.35 1.61
N CYS A 31 -5.87 3.82 0.45
CA CYS A 31 -4.73 2.93 0.33
C CYS A 31 -3.43 3.62 0.75
N ILE A 32 -3.24 4.84 0.29
CA ILE A 32 -2.04 5.61 0.62
C ILE A 32 -1.99 5.89 2.11
N ILE A 33 -3.11 6.29 2.70
CA ILE A 33 -3.18 6.56 4.13
C ILE A 33 -2.88 5.30 4.93
N ALA A 34 -3.47 4.17 4.55
CA ALA A 34 -3.23 2.90 5.24
C ALA A 34 -1.76 2.51 5.17
N LEU A 35 -1.14 2.64 4.00
CA LEU A 35 0.28 2.35 3.84
C LEU A 35 1.12 3.26 4.72
N PHE A 36 0.79 4.52 4.75
CA PHE A 36 1.52 5.50 5.56
C PHE A 36 1.44 5.15 7.04
N LEU A 37 0.26 4.76 7.50
CA LEU A 37 0.06 4.37 8.90
C LEU A 37 0.89 3.14 9.25
N VAL A 38 0.84 2.12 8.41
CA VAL A 38 1.57 0.88 8.67
C VAL A 38 3.07 1.13 8.70
N LEU A 39 3.59 1.86 7.72
CA LEU A 39 5.01 2.15 7.66
C LEU A 39 5.45 3.09 8.78
N GLY A 40 4.62 4.08 9.09
CA GLY A 40 4.91 5.02 10.16
C GLY A 40 4.97 4.35 11.52
N VAL A 41 4.00 3.51 11.81
CA VAL A 41 3.97 2.78 13.07
C VAL A 41 5.15 1.81 13.15
N GLY A 42 5.46 1.13 12.05
CA GLY A 42 6.59 0.22 12.02
C GLY A 42 7.91 0.92 12.27
N HIS A 43 8.04 2.13 11.75
CA HIS A 43 9.28 2.89 11.93
C HIS A 43 9.43 3.49 13.31
N SER A 44 8.32 3.85 13.94
CA SER A 44 8.37 4.49 15.24
C SER A 44 8.36 3.51 16.40
N SER A 45 8.40 2.24 16.12
CA SER A 45 8.38 1.21 17.15
C SER A 45 9.73 1.02 17.81
N LYS A 46 10.46 2.00 17.99
CA LYS A 46 11.77 1.89 18.56
C LYS A 46 11.80 1.73 20.06
#